data_cdfb5c0a59807939eae53d152fc12dd6
#
_entry.id   cdfb5c0a59807939eae53d152fc12dd6
#
_cell.length_a   1.000
_cell.length_b   1.000
_cell.length_c   1.000
_cell.angle_alpha   90.00
_cell.angle_beta   90.00
_cell.angle_gamma   90.00
#
_symmetry.space_group_name_H-M   'P 1'
#
loop_
_entity.id
_entity.type
_entity.pdbx_description
1 polymer ?
#
loop_
_entity_poly.entity_id
_entity_poly.type
_entity_poly.pdbx_seq_one_letter_code
_entity_poly.pdbx_strand_id
1 'polypeptide(L)'
;MSRHMRAEAGTSANTFRVHSFSYLRAAACLAIVLLHTVFCAVSLFPEEASATQALLSNIVVNSMMWAVPCFLMVSGALLLNPERPVTVKKCLTKYIPRMLIALVVFCLLFRALEILVNHEPVNAETLLSGFYEIFSGTSWSHVWYLYLMIGIYLLLPFYHKIASNSTAGELRYLMIVYVIFLSLVPVLKTFGISAGFYICVSAIYPFYLFCGYALRQGVWRVNRGLGLLFLLIGTAAVVLFTVLKGNGTIKAAGVFYGYSSIFVILQSIGVFTLFGCAADKTGAPRKEKSPGVFGKFVLEIDKCSFGIYLIHMIFVRGILKHTKLQPYGAGSPFVLIGLTLGIFLVSFILTWILKRIPGVKKIL
;
A
#
# COMPACT_ATOMS: atom_id res chain seq x y z
N MET A 1 25.08 -46.78 -14.73
CA MET A 1 25.22 -46.23 -13.37
C MET A 1 24.62 -44.84 -13.35
N SER A 2 23.31 -44.70 -13.14
CA SER A 2 22.65 -43.43 -12.78
C SER A 2 21.12 -43.64 -12.74
N ARG A 3 20.61 -44.37 -11.77
CA ARG A 3 19.15 -44.54 -11.57
C ARG A 3 18.71 -44.55 -10.09
N HIS A 4 19.55 -44.05 -9.19
CA HIS A 4 19.28 -44.09 -7.73
C HIS A 4 19.45 -42.74 -7.02
N MET A 5 19.02 -41.61 -7.64
CA MET A 5 18.92 -40.32 -6.94
C MET A 5 17.64 -39.56 -7.30
N ARG A 6 16.50 -40.26 -7.26
CA ARG A 6 15.18 -39.67 -7.53
C ARG A 6 14.09 -40.18 -6.59
N ALA A 7 14.43 -40.37 -5.34
CA ALA A 7 13.43 -40.79 -4.34
C ALA A 7 13.84 -40.22 -2.98
N GLU A 8 13.66 -38.94 -2.74
CA GLU A 8 13.50 -38.28 -1.42
C GLU A 8 13.26 -36.77 -1.56
N ALA A 9 12.27 -36.38 -2.35
CA ALA A 9 11.79 -35.00 -2.42
C ALA A 9 10.28 -34.93 -2.20
N GLY A 10 9.81 -35.71 -1.22
CA GLY A 10 8.44 -35.74 -0.77
C GLY A 10 8.35 -35.34 0.68
N THR A 11 8.72 -34.11 1.03
CA THR A 11 8.43 -33.58 2.37
C THR A 11 8.20 -32.08 2.31
N SER A 12 6.92 -31.74 2.54
CA SER A 12 6.52 -30.47 3.14
C SER A 12 7.12 -29.22 2.48
N ALA A 13 6.40 -28.65 1.52
CA ALA A 13 6.51 -27.23 1.21
C ALA A 13 6.14 -26.44 2.49
N ASN A 14 7.04 -26.43 3.44
CA ASN A 14 7.02 -25.56 4.60
C ASN A 14 7.14 -24.15 4.03
N THR A 15 6.00 -23.47 3.86
CA THR A 15 5.93 -22.09 3.44
C THR A 15 6.57 -21.27 4.54
N PHE A 16 7.88 -21.10 4.49
CA PHE A 16 8.62 -20.21 5.40
C PHE A 16 7.98 -18.83 5.32
N ARG A 17 7.18 -18.52 6.33
CA ARG A 17 6.57 -17.20 6.46
C ARG A 17 7.70 -16.23 6.81
N VAL A 18 7.95 -15.28 5.91
CA VAL A 18 8.96 -14.24 6.15
C VAL A 18 8.35 -13.21 7.11
N HIS A 19 8.77 -13.25 8.38
CA HIS A 19 8.20 -12.41 9.45
C HIS A 19 8.44 -10.92 9.19
N SER A 20 9.59 -10.56 8.61
CA SER A 20 9.91 -9.17 8.22
C SER A 20 8.85 -8.58 7.27
N PHE A 21 8.35 -9.35 6.31
CA PHE A 21 7.26 -8.91 5.45
C PHE A 21 5.95 -8.71 6.22
N SER A 22 5.68 -9.56 7.19
CA SER A 22 4.48 -9.44 8.03
C SER A 22 4.55 -8.20 8.93
N TYR A 23 5.71 -7.93 9.51
CA TYR A 23 5.91 -6.72 10.32
C TYR A 23 5.77 -5.45 9.48
N LEU A 24 6.36 -5.44 8.29
CA LEU A 24 6.23 -4.31 7.37
C LEU A 24 4.76 -4.08 6.95
N ARG A 25 4.01 -5.15 6.60
CA ARG A 25 2.60 -5.01 6.22
C ARG A 25 1.71 -4.53 7.38
N ALA A 26 1.96 -4.99 8.59
CA ALA A 26 1.25 -4.50 9.78
C ALA A 26 1.52 -3.02 10.03
N ALA A 27 2.79 -2.58 9.95
CA ALA A 27 3.15 -1.17 10.07
C ALA A 27 2.56 -0.31 8.95
N ALA A 28 2.61 -0.78 7.69
CA ALA A 28 2.01 -0.09 6.55
C ALA A 28 0.49 0.00 6.67
N CYS A 29 -0.17 -1.03 7.21
CA CYS A 29 -1.61 -1.02 7.48
C CYS A 29 -1.98 0.06 8.51
N LEU A 30 -1.23 0.18 9.61
CA LEU A 30 -1.43 1.25 10.59
C LEU A 30 -1.18 2.64 9.98
N ALA A 31 -0.13 2.78 9.16
CA ALA A 31 0.18 4.03 8.45
C ALA A 31 -0.97 4.44 7.50
N ILE A 32 -1.61 3.49 6.81
CA ILE A 32 -2.78 3.76 5.96
C ILE A 32 -3.98 4.22 6.78
N VAL A 33 -4.26 3.59 7.94
CA VAL A 33 -5.35 4.03 8.80
C VAL A 33 -5.09 5.45 9.33
N LEU A 34 -3.85 5.75 9.76
CA LEU A 34 -3.44 7.09 10.17
C LEU A 34 -3.63 8.11 9.03
N LEU A 35 -3.13 7.79 7.84
CA LEU A 35 -3.27 8.64 6.66
C LEU A 35 -4.74 8.97 6.40
N HIS A 36 -5.61 7.98 6.34
CA HIS A 36 -7.01 8.20 6.03
C HIS A 36 -7.77 8.91 7.16
N THR A 37 -7.46 8.63 8.42
CA THR A 37 -8.07 9.32 9.57
C THR A 37 -7.74 10.81 9.53
N VAL A 38 -6.47 11.17 9.36
CA VAL A 38 -6.01 12.56 9.33
C VAL A 38 -6.47 13.27 8.05
N PHE A 39 -6.40 12.57 6.89
CA PHE A 39 -6.89 13.13 5.62
C PHE A 39 -8.39 13.43 5.67
N CYS A 40 -9.21 12.52 6.18
CA CYS A 40 -10.65 12.75 6.31
C CYS A 40 -10.94 13.85 7.33
N ALA A 41 -10.20 13.93 8.44
CA ALA A 41 -10.37 15.00 9.41
C ALA A 41 -10.12 16.38 8.77
N VAL A 42 -8.98 16.59 8.10
CA VAL A 42 -8.67 17.89 7.48
C VAL A 42 -9.60 18.22 6.30
N SER A 43 -10.13 17.19 5.61
CA SER A 43 -11.03 17.41 4.48
C SER A 43 -12.47 17.69 4.89
N LEU A 44 -12.93 17.13 6.00
CA LEU A 44 -14.31 17.29 6.48
C LEU A 44 -14.48 18.50 7.40
N PHE A 45 -13.40 18.96 8.03
CA PHE A 45 -13.40 20.06 9.00
C PHE A 45 -12.39 21.16 8.61
N PRO A 46 -12.43 21.68 7.36
CA PRO A 46 -11.46 22.66 6.89
C PRO A 46 -11.56 24.00 7.65
N GLU A 47 -12.76 24.39 8.08
CA GLU A 47 -13.00 25.65 8.80
C GLU A 47 -12.63 25.56 10.29
N GLU A 48 -12.58 24.36 10.86
CA GLU A 48 -12.24 24.13 12.27
C GLU A 48 -10.73 24.02 12.48
N ALA A 49 -9.99 23.60 11.45
CA ALA A 49 -8.55 23.46 11.49
C ALA A 49 -7.85 24.80 11.32
N SER A 50 -7.05 25.23 12.31
CA SER A 50 -6.14 26.34 12.10
C SER A 50 -5.16 26.04 10.96
N ALA A 51 -4.57 27.07 10.34
CA ALA A 51 -3.58 26.92 9.27
C ALA A 51 -2.43 25.98 9.68
N THR A 52 -1.97 26.07 10.92
CA THR A 52 -0.92 25.18 11.45
C THR A 52 -1.40 23.75 11.58
N GLN A 53 -2.62 23.51 12.08
CA GLN A 53 -3.19 22.17 12.20
C GLN A 53 -3.42 21.52 10.83
N ALA A 54 -3.91 22.28 9.86
CA ALA A 54 -4.07 21.82 8.47
C ALA A 54 -2.71 21.47 7.84
N LEU A 55 -1.69 22.32 8.03
CA LEU A 55 -0.33 22.03 7.54
C LEU A 55 0.25 20.79 8.17
N LEU A 56 0.18 20.64 9.50
CA LEU A 56 0.67 19.46 10.21
C LEU A 56 -0.08 18.18 9.76
N SER A 57 -1.39 18.27 9.56
CA SER A 57 -2.20 17.16 9.02
C SER A 57 -1.72 16.75 7.65
N ASN A 58 -1.47 17.70 6.75
CA ASN A 58 -0.94 17.42 5.41
C ASN A 58 0.49 16.82 5.47
N ILE A 59 1.34 17.28 6.39
CA ILE A 59 2.66 16.69 6.62
C ILE A 59 2.52 15.22 7.03
N VAL A 60 1.64 14.91 7.98
CA VAL A 60 1.40 13.52 8.42
C VAL A 60 0.90 12.67 7.25
N VAL A 61 -0.13 13.12 6.52
CA VAL A 61 -0.70 12.42 5.37
C VAL A 61 0.37 12.11 4.32
N ASN A 62 1.12 13.13 3.88
CA ASN A 62 2.12 12.99 2.84
C ASN A 62 3.31 12.13 3.29
N SER A 63 3.68 12.20 4.58
CA SER A 63 4.75 11.36 5.15
C SER A 63 4.40 9.88 5.24
N MET A 64 3.12 9.50 5.15
CA MET A 64 2.67 8.10 5.17
C MET A 64 2.53 7.49 3.76
N MET A 65 2.85 8.22 2.70
CA MET A 65 2.68 7.76 1.31
C MET A 65 3.54 6.52 0.97
N TRP A 66 4.56 6.20 1.73
CA TRP A 66 5.37 4.97 1.57
C TRP A 66 4.59 3.66 1.80
N ALA A 67 3.45 3.72 2.49
CA ALA A 67 2.75 2.52 2.95
C ALA A 67 2.24 1.66 1.78
N VAL A 68 1.56 2.24 0.78
CA VAL A 68 1.09 1.51 -0.42
C VAL A 68 2.25 0.95 -1.23
N PRO A 69 3.32 1.72 -1.57
CA PRO A 69 4.54 1.18 -2.16
C PRO A 69 5.09 -0.05 -1.43
N CYS A 70 5.16 -0.03 -0.11
CA CYS A 70 5.68 -1.16 0.66
C CYS A 70 4.81 -2.42 0.52
N PHE A 71 3.47 -2.31 0.43
CA PHE A 71 2.62 -3.46 0.10
C PHE A 71 2.94 -4.03 -1.29
N LEU A 72 3.17 -3.18 -2.28
CA LEU A 72 3.55 -3.61 -3.63
C LEU A 72 4.95 -4.23 -3.65
N MET A 73 5.92 -3.67 -2.92
CA MET A 73 7.27 -4.22 -2.80
C MET A 73 7.25 -5.61 -2.15
N VAL A 74 6.48 -5.81 -1.08
CA VAL A 74 6.29 -7.14 -0.49
C VAL A 74 5.63 -8.10 -1.48
N SER A 75 4.61 -7.64 -2.21
CA SER A 75 3.96 -8.44 -3.25
C SER A 75 4.94 -8.84 -4.35
N GLY A 76 5.79 -7.91 -4.80
CA GLY A 76 6.83 -8.18 -5.78
C GLY A 76 7.87 -9.18 -5.27
N ALA A 77 8.38 -8.99 -4.04
CA ALA A 77 9.34 -9.90 -3.43
C ALA A 77 8.80 -11.35 -3.30
N LEU A 78 7.48 -11.52 -3.15
CA LEU A 78 6.83 -12.81 -3.01
C LEU A 78 6.38 -13.43 -4.33
N LEU A 79 5.81 -12.62 -5.23
CA LEU A 79 5.13 -13.10 -6.44
C LEU A 79 6.03 -13.11 -7.67
N LEU A 80 7.13 -12.36 -7.69
CA LEU A 80 8.10 -12.38 -8.77
C LEU A 80 9.24 -13.39 -8.54
N ASN A 81 9.25 -14.08 -7.38
CA ASN A 81 10.26 -15.11 -7.10
C ASN A 81 10.12 -16.27 -8.08
N PRO A 82 11.19 -16.63 -8.85
CA PRO A 82 11.17 -17.73 -9.81
C PRO A 82 10.76 -19.09 -9.22
N GLU A 83 11.05 -19.34 -7.95
CA GLU A 83 10.65 -20.56 -7.23
C GLU A 83 9.13 -20.71 -7.05
N ARG A 84 8.37 -19.64 -7.29
CA ARG A 84 6.91 -19.62 -7.11
C ARG A 84 6.21 -19.31 -8.43
N PRO A 85 6.00 -20.29 -9.31
CA PRO A 85 5.45 -20.03 -10.63
C PRO A 85 4.08 -19.38 -10.55
N VAL A 86 3.93 -18.29 -11.30
CA VAL A 86 2.69 -17.54 -11.46
C VAL A 86 2.19 -17.78 -12.89
N THR A 87 1.04 -18.46 -13.01
CA THR A 87 0.43 -18.74 -14.30
C THR A 87 -0.80 -17.86 -14.54
N VAL A 88 -1.14 -17.64 -15.81
CA VAL A 88 -2.38 -16.94 -16.22
C VAL A 88 -3.59 -17.61 -15.56
N LYS A 89 -3.68 -18.95 -15.61
CA LYS A 89 -4.76 -19.69 -14.96
C LYS A 89 -4.89 -19.36 -13.49
N LYS A 90 -3.77 -19.32 -12.74
CA LYS A 90 -3.77 -19.00 -11.30
C LYS A 90 -4.23 -17.55 -11.03
N CYS A 91 -3.85 -16.61 -11.88
CA CYS A 91 -4.31 -15.23 -11.77
C CYS A 91 -5.82 -15.13 -12.00
N LEU A 92 -6.34 -15.76 -13.07
CA LEU A 92 -7.75 -15.71 -13.45
C LEU A 92 -8.66 -16.50 -12.50
N THR A 93 -8.17 -17.59 -11.88
CA THR A 93 -9.01 -18.44 -11.03
C THR A 93 -8.85 -18.20 -9.54
N LYS A 94 -7.81 -17.49 -9.10
CA LYS A 94 -7.54 -17.30 -7.66
C LYS A 94 -7.35 -15.84 -7.27
N TYR A 95 -6.44 -15.10 -7.92
CA TYR A 95 -6.06 -13.76 -7.45
C TYR A 95 -7.08 -12.71 -7.85
N ILE A 96 -7.46 -12.66 -9.14
CA ILE A 96 -8.43 -11.68 -9.65
C ILE A 96 -9.82 -11.90 -9.06
N PRO A 97 -10.40 -13.13 -9.04
CA PRO A 97 -11.73 -13.33 -8.46
C PRO A 97 -11.82 -12.91 -6.99
N ARG A 98 -10.76 -13.15 -6.20
CA ARG A 98 -10.74 -12.70 -4.80
C ARG A 98 -10.84 -11.17 -4.71
N MET A 99 -10.13 -10.43 -5.54
CA MET A 99 -10.17 -8.96 -5.53
C MET A 99 -11.52 -8.45 -6.07
N LEU A 100 -12.05 -9.06 -7.12
CA LEU A 100 -13.37 -8.70 -7.67
C LEU A 100 -14.50 -8.94 -6.67
N ILE A 101 -14.51 -10.09 -6.00
CA ILE A 101 -15.52 -10.38 -4.96
C ILE A 101 -15.40 -9.38 -3.81
N ALA A 102 -14.18 -9.10 -3.36
CA ALA A 102 -13.97 -8.08 -2.32
C ALA A 102 -14.46 -6.70 -2.78
N LEU A 103 -14.13 -6.29 -4.00
CA LEU A 103 -14.57 -5.02 -4.58
C LEU A 103 -16.10 -4.91 -4.60
N VAL A 104 -16.77 -5.89 -5.20
CA VAL A 104 -18.24 -5.88 -5.33
C VAL A 104 -18.92 -5.89 -3.95
N VAL A 105 -18.51 -6.82 -3.07
CA VAL A 105 -19.13 -6.96 -1.74
C VAL A 105 -18.96 -5.68 -0.91
N PHE A 106 -17.76 -5.11 -0.88
CA PHE A 106 -17.51 -3.92 -0.05
C PHE A 106 -18.08 -2.64 -0.65
N CYS A 107 -18.03 -2.45 -1.98
CA CYS A 107 -18.68 -1.28 -2.59
C CYS A 107 -20.20 -1.31 -2.40
N LEU A 108 -20.85 -2.46 -2.56
CA LEU A 108 -22.29 -2.59 -2.28
C LEU A 108 -22.60 -2.39 -0.80
N LEU A 109 -21.74 -2.88 0.11
CA LEU A 109 -21.88 -2.61 1.54
C LEU A 109 -21.77 -1.11 1.85
N PHE A 110 -20.80 -0.42 1.24
CA PHE A 110 -20.62 1.03 1.42
C PHE A 110 -21.82 1.80 0.88
N ARG A 111 -22.34 1.43 -0.28
CA ARG A 111 -23.54 2.04 -0.84
C ARG A 111 -24.77 1.80 0.05
N ALA A 112 -24.95 0.57 0.56
CA ALA A 112 -26.03 0.27 1.49
C ALA A 112 -25.93 1.08 2.78
N LEU A 113 -24.72 1.26 3.32
CA LEU A 113 -24.48 2.13 4.48
C LEU A 113 -24.81 3.60 4.18
N GLU A 114 -24.46 4.11 3.00
CA GLU A 114 -24.81 5.48 2.60
C GLU A 114 -26.32 5.68 2.48
N ILE A 115 -27.03 4.75 1.83
CA ILE A 115 -28.51 4.77 1.75
C ILE A 115 -29.13 4.81 3.14
N LEU A 116 -28.67 3.95 4.05
CA LEU A 116 -29.17 3.86 5.42
C LEU A 116 -28.93 5.15 6.21
N VAL A 117 -27.71 5.69 6.12
CA VAL A 117 -27.27 6.83 6.94
C VAL A 117 -27.83 8.15 6.39
N ASN A 118 -27.95 8.29 5.08
CA ASN A 118 -28.50 9.50 4.44
C ASN A 118 -30.02 9.45 4.30
N HIS A 119 -30.67 8.36 4.77
CA HIS A 119 -32.12 8.14 4.61
C HIS A 119 -32.58 8.22 3.15
N GLU A 120 -31.75 7.74 2.21
CA GLU A 120 -32.10 7.71 0.80
C GLU A 120 -33.22 6.68 0.54
N PRO A 121 -34.11 6.92 -0.43
CA PRO A 121 -35.17 5.95 -0.76
C PRO A 121 -34.56 4.67 -1.33
N VAL A 122 -35.00 3.51 -0.84
CA VAL A 122 -34.60 2.20 -1.37
C VAL A 122 -35.45 1.89 -2.58
N ASN A 123 -34.97 2.21 -3.78
CA ASN A 123 -35.61 1.95 -5.06
C ASN A 123 -34.60 1.33 -6.07
N ALA A 124 -35.08 0.98 -7.26
CA ALA A 124 -34.22 0.38 -8.28
C ALA A 124 -33.07 1.31 -8.70
N GLU A 125 -33.29 2.61 -8.75
CA GLU A 125 -32.28 3.61 -9.11
C GLU A 125 -31.15 3.66 -8.11
N THR A 126 -31.43 3.75 -6.79
CA THR A 126 -30.41 3.79 -5.74
C THR A 126 -29.63 2.48 -5.63
N LEU A 127 -30.24 1.33 -5.96
CA LEU A 127 -29.54 0.06 -6.00
C LEU A 127 -28.66 -0.07 -7.26
N LEU A 128 -29.15 0.35 -8.42
CA LEU A 128 -28.38 0.33 -9.68
C LEU A 128 -27.22 1.32 -9.63
N SER A 129 -27.35 2.46 -8.96
CA SER A 129 -26.26 3.42 -8.78
C SER A 129 -25.03 2.77 -8.13
N GLY A 130 -25.22 1.84 -7.19
CA GLY A 130 -24.12 1.11 -6.57
C GLY A 130 -23.31 0.27 -7.57
N PHE A 131 -23.96 -0.36 -8.54
CA PHE A 131 -23.27 -1.08 -9.61
C PHE A 131 -22.56 -0.12 -10.57
N TYR A 132 -23.19 1.01 -10.90
CA TYR A 132 -22.54 2.05 -11.69
C TYR A 132 -21.28 2.59 -11.01
N GLU A 133 -21.32 2.87 -9.71
CA GLU A 133 -20.18 3.31 -8.92
C GLU A 133 -19.03 2.30 -8.93
N ILE A 134 -19.34 0.99 -8.89
CA ILE A 134 -18.33 -0.07 -9.02
C ILE A 134 -17.70 -0.01 -10.41
N PHE A 135 -18.50 0.08 -11.46
CA PHE A 135 -17.99 0.08 -12.83
C PHE A 135 -17.19 1.35 -13.15
N SER A 136 -17.67 2.52 -12.72
CA SER A 136 -17.01 3.81 -12.94
C SER A 136 -15.81 4.08 -12.01
N GLY A 137 -15.66 3.29 -10.94
CA GLY A 137 -14.62 3.51 -9.93
C GLY A 137 -14.88 4.71 -9.02
N THR A 138 -16.12 5.17 -8.91
CA THR A 138 -16.53 6.36 -8.13
C THR A 138 -17.03 6.04 -6.72
N SER A 139 -17.02 4.79 -6.31
CA SER A 139 -17.29 4.38 -4.91
C SER A 139 -16.29 5.00 -3.93
N TRP A 140 -16.27 4.58 -2.68
CA TRP A 140 -15.37 5.17 -1.68
C TRP A 140 -13.91 5.19 -2.14
N SER A 141 -13.27 6.34 -1.99
CA SER A 141 -11.97 6.64 -2.62
C SER A 141 -10.87 5.61 -2.28
N HIS A 142 -10.87 5.02 -1.08
CA HIS A 142 -9.82 4.07 -0.70
C HIS A 142 -9.85 2.76 -1.50
N VAL A 143 -10.98 2.36 -2.12
CA VAL A 143 -11.07 1.11 -2.89
C VAL A 143 -10.29 1.13 -4.20
N TRP A 144 -9.73 2.29 -4.62
CA TRP A 144 -8.88 2.39 -5.80
C TRP A 144 -7.75 1.36 -5.84
N TYR A 145 -7.26 0.95 -4.66
CA TYR A 145 -6.21 -0.05 -4.55
C TYR A 145 -6.66 -1.45 -4.99
N LEU A 146 -7.96 -1.78 -4.88
CA LEU A 146 -8.49 -3.05 -5.40
C LEU A 146 -8.47 -3.07 -6.94
N TYR A 147 -8.84 -1.95 -7.59
CA TYR A 147 -8.74 -1.82 -9.05
C TYR A 147 -7.28 -1.92 -9.50
N LEU A 148 -6.37 -1.25 -8.79
CA LEU A 148 -4.94 -1.35 -9.04
C LEU A 148 -4.46 -2.81 -8.95
N MET A 149 -4.84 -3.53 -7.90
CA MET A 149 -4.42 -4.92 -7.70
C MET A 149 -4.98 -5.85 -8.76
N ILE A 150 -6.20 -5.63 -9.24
CA ILE A 150 -6.78 -6.37 -10.38
C ILE A 150 -5.92 -6.15 -11.62
N GLY A 151 -5.59 -4.89 -11.95
CA GLY A 151 -4.73 -4.56 -13.08
C GLY A 151 -3.33 -5.18 -12.96
N ILE A 152 -2.74 -5.15 -11.77
CA ILE A 152 -1.45 -5.81 -11.50
C ILE A 152 -1.56 -7.33 -11.70
N TYR A 153 -2.61 -7.97 -11.21
CA TYR A 153 -2.77 -9.43 -11.33
C TYR A 153 -3.05 -9.87 -12.77
N LEU A 154 -3.67 -9.04 -13.61
CA LEU A 154 -3.81 -9.29 -15.05
C LEU A 154 -2.45 -9.38 -15.74
N LEU A 155 -1.52 -8.50 -15.39
CA LEU A 155 -0.18 -8.42 -15.98
C LEU A 155 0.88 -9.24 -15.21
N LEU A 156 0.55 -9.78 -14.03
CA LEU A 156 1.49 -10.46 -13.15
C LEU A 156 2.24 -11.63 -13.79
N PRO A 157 1.63 -12.49 -14.66
CA PRO A 157 2.36 -13.54 -15.34
C PRO A 157 3.49 -13.02 -16.23
N PHE A 158 3.30 -11.84 -16.85
CA PHE A 158 4.32 -11.18 -17.68
C PHE A 158 5.40 -10.55 -16.82
N TYR A 159 5.04 -9.84 -15.74
CA TYR A 159 6.01 -9.30 -14.78
C TYR A 159 6.87 -10.40 -14.16
N HIS A 160 6.28 -11.55 -13.84
CA HIS A 160 7.00 -12.71 -13.34
C HIS A 160 7.99 -13.26 -14.38
N LYS A 161 7.60 -13.37 -15.66
CA LYS A 161 8.50 -13.79 -16.73
C LYS A 161 9.66 -12.81 -16.92
N ILE A 162 9.39 -11.51 -16.90
CA ILE A 162 10.44 -10.47 -16.96
C ILE A 162 11.41 -10.66 -15.80
N ALA A 163 10.92 -10.72 -14.54
CA ALA A 163 11.77 -10.87 -13.37
C ALA A 163 12.60 -12.16 -13.38
N SER A 164 12.03 -13.26 -13.87
CA SER A 164 12.66 -14.60 -13.87
C SER A 164 13.71 -14.78 -14.97
N ASN A 165 13.58 -14.07 -16.08
CA ASN A 165 14.47 -14.24 -17.26
C ASN A 165 15.43 -13.08 -17.50
N SER A 166 15.26 -11.96 -16.77
CA SER A 166 16.14 -10.82 -16.89
C SER A 166 17.39 -10.98 -16.04
N THR A 167 18.50 -10.52 -16.56
CA THR A 167 19.74 -10.34 -15.80
C THR A 167 19.60 -9.23 -14.77
N ALA A 168 20.49 -9.20 -13.79
CA ALA A 168 20.53 -8.11 -12.80
C ALA A 168 20.74 -6.74 -13.46
N GLY A 169 21.49 -6.68 -14.57
CA GLY A 169 21.71 -5.46 -15.36
C GLY A 169 20.42 -4.95 -16.02
N GLU A 170 19.68 -5.83 -16.67
CA GLU A 170 18.40 -5.50 -17.33
C GLU A 170 17.34 -5.05 -16.34
N LEU A 171 17.24 -5.70 -15.17
CA LEU A 171 16.33 -5.25 -14.11
C LEU A 171 16.69 -3.86 -13.58
N ARG A 172 17.99 -3.57 -13.38
CA ARG A 172 18.44 -2.23 -12.98
C ARG A 172 18.11 -1.20 -14.05
N TYR A 173 18.37 -1.50 -15.32
CA TYR A 173 18.03 -0.63 -16.43
C TYR A 173 16.53 -0.32 -16.46
N LEU A 174 15.67 -1.34 -16.38
CA LEU A 174 14.22 -1.17 -16.34
C LEU A 174 13.79 -0.23 -15.22
N MET A 175 14.29 -0.44 -13.99
CA MET A 175 13.95 0.38 -12.84
C MET A 175 14.47 1.83 -12.98
N ILE A 176 15.65 2.04 -13.55
CA ILE A 176 16.20 3.38 -13.83
C ILE A 176 15.31 4.11 -14.85
N VAL A 177 14.87 3.44 -15.91
CA VAL A 177 13.95 4.00 -16.90
C VAL A 177 12.64 4.46 -16.23
N TYR A 178 12.04 3.63 -15.35
CA TYR A 178 10.87 4.05 -14.58
C TYR A 178 11.11 5.31 -13.74
N VAL A 179 12.24 5.38 -13.02
CA VAL A 179 12.59 6.53 -12.18
C VAL A 179 12.79 7.78 -13.03
N ILE A 180 13.53 7.68 -14.14
CA ILE A 180 13.77 8.84 -15.00
C ILE A 180 12.46 9.39 -15.55
N PHE A 181 11.65 8.57 -16.20
CA PHE A 181 10.48 9.05 -16.92
C PHE A 181 9.26 9.30 -16.05
N LEU A 182 9.07 8.55 -14.98
CA LEU A 182 7.88 8.68 -14.14
C LEU A 182 8.12 9.47 -12.85
N SER A 183 9.38 9.72 -12.48
CA SER A 183 9.69 10.49 -11.28
C SER A 183 10.46 11.77 -11.61
N LEU A 184 11.58 11.71 -12.34
CA LEU A 184 12.43 12.88 -12.59
C LEU A 184 11.89 13.80 -13.67
N VAL A 185 11.43 13.27 -14.81
CA VAL A 185 10.87 14.09 -15.89
C VAL A 185 9.66 14.92 -15.43
N PRO A 186 8.70 14.40 -14.63
CA PRO A 186 7.64 15.23 -14.06
C PRO A 186 8.15 16.38 -13.17
N VAL A 187 9.26 16.18 -12.44
CA VAL A 187 9.89 17.24 -11.64
C VAL A 187 10.40 18.37 -12.55
N LEU A 188 11.04 18.07 -13.67
CA LEU A 188 11.52 19.09 -14.61
C LEU A 188 10.38 20.00 -15.10
N LYS A 189 9.21 19.43 -15.34
CA LYS A 189 8.02 20.20 -15.75
C LYS A 189 7.58 21.24 -14.71
N THR A 190 7.81 21.00 -13.42
CA THR A 190 7.48 21.98 -12.37
C THR A 190 8.38 23.23 -12.42
N PHE A 191 9.57 23.10 -13.05
CA PHE A 191 10.51 24.19 -13.28
C PHE A 191 10.39 24.81 -14.68
N GLY A 192 9.31 24.51 -15.41
CA GLY A 192 9.09 25.05 -16.76
C GLY A 192 9.88 24.35 -17.87
N ILE A 193 10.63 23.29 -17.56
CA ILE A 193 11.38 22.52 -18.54
C ILE A 193 10.47 21.43 -19.13
N SER A 194 10.04 21.58 -20.40
CA SER A 194 9.26 20.55 -21.06
C SER A 194 10.19 19.56 -21.77
N ALA A 195 10.12 18.30 -21.35
CA ALA A 195 10.76 17.20 -22.05
C ALA A 195 9.75 16.55 -23.00
N GLY A 196 10.06 16.49 -24.28
CA GLY A 196 9.24 15.82 -25.31
C GLY A 196 9.33 14.29 -25.26
N PHE A 197 10.23 13.76 -24.47
CA PHE A 197 10.40 12.30 -24.31
C PHE A 197 9.34 11.72 -23.38
N TYR A 198 8.79 10.57 -23.76
CA TYR A 198 7.85 9.79 -22.94
C TYR A 198 8.09 8.29 -23.16
N ILE A 199 7.59 7.48 -22.23
CA ILE A 199 7.54 6.02 -22.36
C ILE A 199 6.09 5.55 -22.38
N CYS A 200 5.83 4.41 -23.04
CA CYS A 200 4.50 3.80 -23.14
C CYS A 200 4.00 3.18 -21.82
N VAL A 201 4.44 3.69 -20.67
CA VAL A 201 4.06 3.25 -19.33
C VAL A 201 3.66 4.47 -18.53
N SER A 202 2.43 4.50 -18.03
CA SER A 202 1.87 5.66 -17.32
C SER A 202 1.85 5.52 -15.80
N ALA A 203 2.08 4.32 -15.26
CA ALA A 203 1.92 4.03 -13.85
C ALA A 203 3.23 3.53 -13.20
N ILE A 204 3.56 4.10 -12.04
CA ILE A 204 4.78 3.73 -11.27
C ILE A 204 4.65 2.38 -10.54
N TYR A 205 3.46 1.84 -10.37
CA TYR A 205 3.23 0.69 -9.49
C TYR A 205 4.00 -0.58 -9.87
N PRO A 206 4.21 -0.95 -11.16
CA PRO A 206 5.07 -2.06 -11.52
C PRO A 206 6.52 -1.87 -11.08
N PHE A 207 7.02 -0.64 -11.04
CA PHE A 207 8.35 -0.34 -10.49
C PHE A 207 8.48 -0.85 -9.05
N TYR A 208 7.48 -0.62 -8.19
CA TYR A 208 7.54 -1.07 -6.79
C TYR A 208 7.54 -2.60 -6.67
N LEU A 209 6.86 -3.32 -7.57
CA LEU A 209 6.95 -4.78 -7.62
C LEU A 209 8.38 -5.23 -7.94
N PHE A 210 8.98 -4.69 -9.01
CA PHE A 210 10.36 -5.01 -9.40
C PHE A 210 11.36 -4.57 -8.34
N CYS A 211 11.16 -3.39 -7.71
CA CYS A 211 12.02 -2.87 -6.66
C CYS A 211 12.04 -3.79 -5.44
N GLY A 212 10.88 -4.24 -4.95
CA GLY A 212 10.80 -5.19 -3.85
C GLY A 212 11.46 -6.52 -4.16
N TYR A 213 11.27 -7.04 -5.37
CA TYR A 213 11.96 -8.24 -5.87
C TYR A 213 13.48 -8.03 -5.94
N ALA A 214 13.93 -6.94 -6.56
CA ALA A 214 15.35 -6.63 -6.76
C ALA A 214 16.10 -6.46 -5.42
N LEU A 215 15.50 -5.78 -4.45
CA LEU A 215 16.05 -5.65 -3.10
C LEU A 215 16.10 -6.99 -2.37
N ARG A 216 15.08 -7.84 -2.52
CA ARG A 216 15.03 -9.17 -1.89
C ARG A 216 16.02 -10.13 -2.46
N GLN A 217 16.27 -10.08 -3.78
CA GLN A 217 17.23 -10.92 -4.50
C GLN A 217 18.66 -10.37 -4.50
N GLY A 218 18.90 -9.22 -3.86
CA GLY A 218 20.23 -8.59 -3.83
C GLY A 218 20.69 -8.01 -5.16
N VAL A 219 19.80 -7.84 -6.15
CA VAL A 219 20.05 -7.10 -7.40
C VAL A 219 20.42 -5.66 -7.09
N TRP A 220 19.68 -5.04 -6.18
CA TRP A 220 20.06 -3.80 -5.51
C TRP A 220 20.41 -4.10 -4.06
N ARG A 221 21.60 -3.66 -3.65
CA ARG A 221 22.11 -3.86 -2.28
C ARG A 221 22.01 -2.55 -1.51
N VAL A 222 21.05 -2.48 -0.61
CA VAL A 222 20.85 -1.34 0.28
C VAL A 222 21.06 -1.84 1.71
N ASN A 223 22.14 -1.39 2.35
CA ASN A 223 22.41 -1.69 3.77
C ASN A 223 21.51 -0.83 4.68
N ARG A 224 21.45 -1.16 5.97
CA ARG A 224 20.59 -0.44 6.93
C ARG A 224 20.93 1.05 7.07
N GLY A 225 22.21 1.42 7.02
CA GLY A 225 22.65 2.81 7.10
C GLY A 225 22.15 3.62 5.89
N LEU A 226 22.34 3.08 4.68
CA LEU A 226 21.81 3.69 3.47
C LEU A 226 20.28 3.70 3.46
N GLY A 227 19.62 2.65 3.96
CA GLY A 227 18.17 2.61 4.11
C GLY A 227 17.65 3.70 5.05
N LEU A 228 18.33 3.93 6.18
CA LEU A 228 18.02 5.03 7.09
C LEU A 228 18.23 6.40 6.43
N LEU A 229 19.32 6.58 5.72
CA LEU A 229 19.61 7.80 4.97
C LEU A 229 18.50 8.09 3.94
N PHE A 230 18.09 7.08 3.18
CA PHE A 230 17.00 7.21 2.20
C PHE A 230 15.67 7.58 2.86
N LEU A 231 15.33 6.96 4.00
CA LEU A 231 14.13 7.32 4.76
C LEU A 231 14.20 8.77 5.24
N LEU A 232 15.33 9.20 5.82
CA LEU A 232 15.50 10.56 6.34
C LEU A 232 15.44 11.61 5.22
N ILE A 233 16.17 11.41 4.13
CA ILE A 233 16.15 12.33 2.97
C ILE A 233 14.75 12.38 2.36
N GLY A 234 14.15 11.22 2.11
CA GLY A 234 12.82 11.15 1.54
C GLY A 234 11.77 11.84 2.40
N THR A 235 11.80 11.63 3.72
CA THR A 235 10.86 12.27 4.66
C THR A 235 11.11 13.76 4.76
N ALA A 236 12.36 14.20 4.91
CA ALA A 236 12.70 15.62 4.98
C ALA A 236 12.25 16.37 3.71
N ALA A 237 12.46 15.78 2.53
CA ALA A 237 12.01 16.38 1.27
C ALA A 237 10.47 16.43 1.18
N VAL A 238 9.76 15.35 1.53
CA VAL A 238 8.29 15.34 1.55
C VAL A 238 7.74 16.42 2.48
N VAL A 239 8.31 16.56 3.68
CA VAL A 239 7.93 17.62 4.63
C VAL A 239 8.20 18.99 4.04
N LEU A 240 9.42 19.25 3.53
CA LEU A 240 9.79 20.51 2.91
C LEU A 240 8.84 20.92 1.81
N PHE A 241 8.57 20.04 0.84
CA PHE A 241 7.68 20.37 -0.28
C PHE A 241 6.21 20.49 0.14
N THR A 242 5.79 19.83 1.21
CA THR A 242 4.45 20.04 1.80
C THR A 242 4.35 21.44 2.40
N VAL A 243 5.38 21.90 3.14
CA VAL A 243 5.44 23.27 3.69
C VAL A 243 5.46 24.31 2.59
N LEU A 244 6.31 24.15 1.58
CA LEU A 244 6.42 25.08 0.45
C LEU A 244 5.10 25.20 -0.33
N LYS A 245 4.36 24.09 -0.51
CA LYS A 245 3.02 24.13 -1.11
C LYS A 245 2.04 24.90 -0.24
N GLY A 246 2.03 24.65 1.08
CA GLY A 246 1.17 25.36 2.02
C GLY A 246 1.37 26.88 1.97
N ASN A 247 2.60 27.32 1.69
CA ASN A 247 2.94 28.74 1.50
C ASN A 247 2.68 29.26 0.07
N GLY A 248 2.05 28.49 -0.80
CA GLY A 248 1.74 28.89 -2.18
C GLY A 248 2.95 28.94 -3.13
N THR A 249 4.15 28.57 -2.66
CA THR A 249 5.41 28.73 -3.40
C THR A 249 5.54 27.75 -4.58
N ILE A 250 4.95 26.53 -4.48
CA ILE A 250 5.03 25.49 -5.50
C ILE A 250 3.63 25.03 -5.91
N LYS A 251 3.23 25.32 -7.16
CA LYS A 251 1.89 25.00 -7.69
C LYS A 251 1.68 23.47 -7.90
N ALA A 252 2.71 22.72 -8.26
CA ALA A 252 2.63 21.30 -8.63
C ALA A 252 3.31 20.36 -7.61
N ALA A 253 3.26 20.69 -6.33
CA ALA A 253 4.00 19.98 -5.28
C ALA A 253 3.59 18.48 -5.12
N GLY A 254 2.43 18.06 -5.63
CA GLY A 254 2.03 16.66 -5.66
C GLY A 254 3.04 15.72 -6.35
N VAL A 255 3.85 16.24 -7.26
CA VAL A 255 4.98 15.50 -7.87
C VAL A 255 6.03 15.12 -6.83
N PHE A 256 6.15 15.87 -5.73
CA PHE A 256 7.17 15.67 -4.70
C PHE A 256 6.74 14.74 -3.56
N TYR A 257 5.44 14.43 -3.41
CA TYR A 257 4.94 13.54 -2.36
C TYR A 257 3.92 12.50 -2.83
N GLY A 258 3.60 12.44 -4.12
CA GLY A 258 2.78 11.35 -4.70
C GLY A 258 3.58 10.05 -4.87
N TYR A 259 2.91 8.97 -5.25
CA TYR A 259 3.53 7.65 -5.42
C TYR A 259 4.65 7.62 -6.49
N SER A 260 4.62 8.51 -7.48
CA SER A 260 5.69 8.64 -8.48
C SER A 260 6.88 9.50 -8.01
N SER A 261 6.79 10.11 -6.83
CA SER A 261 7.86 10.94 -6.30
C SER A 261 9.12 10.13 -6.00
N ILE A 262 10.27 10.64 -6.41
CA ILE A 262 11.57 10.06 -6.02
C ILE A 262 11.74 10.01 -4.50
N PHE A 263 11.18 10.97 -3.77
CA PHE A 263 11.29 11.02 -2.30
C PHE A 263 10.44 9.94 -1.63
N VAL A 264 9.25 9.64 -2.16
CA VAL A 264 8.43 8.51 -1.70
C VAL A 264 9.07 7.18 -2.07
N ILE A 265 9.73 7.09 -3.23
CA ILE A 265 10.54 5.92 -3.62
C ILE A 265 11.66 5.70 -2.60
N LEU A 266 12.42 6.75 -2.25
CA LEU A 266 13.48 6.66 -1.23
C LEU A 266 12.93 6.25 0.14
N GLN A 267 11.83 6.85 0.62
CA GLN A 267 11.16 6.44 1.86
C GLN A 267 10.81 4.95 1.82
N SER A 268 10.21 4.48 0.74
CA SER A 268 9.73 3.10 0.60
C SER A 268 10.89 2.10 0.61
N ILE A 269 11.97 2.39 -0.11
CA ILE A 269 13.21 1.58 -0.10
C ILE A 269 13.82 1.58 1.30
N GLY A 270 13.87 2.74 1.95
CA GLY A 270 14.38 2.89 3.31
C GLY A 270 13.60 2.04 4.31
N VAL A 271 12.27 2.18 4.35
CA VAL A 271 11.39 1.41 5.23
C VAL A 271 11.52 -0.09 4.95
N PHE A 272 11.44 -0.52 3.69
CA PHE A 272 11.59 -1.93 3.30
C PHE A 272 12.91 -2.53 3.79
N THR A 273 14.00 -1.78 3.68
CA THR A 273 15.34 -2.22 4.12
C THR A 273 15.45 -2.28 5.64
N LEU A 274 14.91 -1.28 6.35
CA LEU A 274 14.97 -1.20 7.82
C LEU A 274 14.16 -2.32 8.49
N PHE A 275 13.03 -2.71 7.93
CA PHE A 275 12.26 -3.87 8.37
C PHE A 275 12.96 -5.21 8.08
N GLY A 276 14.11 -5.20 7.41
CA GLY A 276 14.88 -6.41 7.10
C GLY A 276 14.34 -7.23 5.94
N CYS A 277 13.51 -6.60 5.08
CA CYS A 277 12.92 -7.26 3.91
C CYS A 277 13.91 -7.42 2.74
N ALA A 278 14.91 -6.53 2.64
CA ALA A 278 16.00 -6.59 1.66
C ALA A 278 17.00 -7.71 2.01
N ALA A 279 17.76 -8.18 1.00
CA ALA A 279 18.88 -9.09 1.19
C ALA A 279 19.95 -8.50 2.13
N ASP A 280 20.75 -9.36 2.72
CA ASP A 280 21.90 -8.95 3.53
C ASP A 280 23.10 -8.52 2.67
N LYS A 281 24.24 -8.27 3.31
CA LYS A 281 25.48 -7.87 2.61
C LYS A 281 26.01 -8.92 1.64
N THR A 282 25.68 -10.20 1.86
CA THR A 282 26.09 -11.32 1.01
C THR A 282 25.16 -11.52 -0.19
N GLY A 283 24.00 -10.83 -0.20
CA GLY A 283 22.96 -11.01 -1.20
C GLY A 283 21.96 -12.10 -0.83
N ALA A 284 22.10 -12.71 0.34
CA ALA A 284 21.18 -13.75 0.83
C ALA A 284 20.02 -13.16 1.63
N PRO A 285 18.87 -13.84 1.67
CA PRO A 285 17.78 -13.50 2.58
C PRO A 285 18.25 -13.58 4.02
N ARG A 286 17.95 -12.57 4.84
CA ARG A 286 18.33 -12.54 6.25
C ARG A 286 17.70 -13.72 7.00
N LYS A 287 18.51 -14.34 7.88
CA LYS A 287 18.00 -15.33 8.83
C LYS A 287 17.06 -14.66 9.82
N GLU A 288 15.89 -15.21 9.99
CA GLU A 288 14.85 -14.68 10.88
C GLU A 288 14.85 -15.46 12.21
N LYS A 289 14.68 -14.71 13.31
CA LYS A 289 14.47 -15.31 14.62
C LYS A 289 12.98 -15.68 14.81
N SER A 290 12.71 -16.68 15.63
CA SER A 290 11.35 -17.01 16.05
C SER A 290 10.68 -15.80 16.72
N PRO A 291 9.42 -15.49 16.39
CA PRO A 291 8.74 -14.33 16.95
C PRO A 291 8.42 -14.53 18.43
N GLY A 292 8.78 -13.56 19.28
CA GLY A 292 8.31 -13.48 20.67
C GLY A 292 6.80 -13.19 20.74
N VAL A 293 6.25 -12.99 21.94
CA VAL A 293 4.82 -12.75 22.17
C VAL A 293 4.30 -11.57 21.36
N PHE A 294 4.97 -10.42 21.42
CA PHE A 294 4.66 -9.24 20.63
C PHE A 294 4.72 -9.51 19.11
N GLY A 295 5.75 -10.22 18.67
CA GLY A 295 5.86 -10.61 17.26
C GLY A 295 4.70 -11.50 16.80
N LYS A 296 4.24 -12.44 17.63
CA LYS A 296 3.05 -13.27 17.33
C LYS A 296 1.79 -12.41 17.18
N PHE A 297 1.60 -11.40 18.03
CA PHE A 297 0.48 -10.47 17.93
C PHE A 297 0.53 -9.67 16.61
N VAL A 298 1.69 -9.14 16.23
CA VAL A 298 1.87 -8.44 14.94
C VAL A 298 1.60 -9.36 13.74
N LEU A 299 1.93 -10.66 13.86
CA LEU A 299 1.58 -11.63 12.81
C LEU A 299 0.06 -11.85 12.69
N GLU A 300 -0.71 -11.72 13.77
CA GLU A 300 -2.18 -11.77 13.68
C GLU A 300 -2.74 -10.50 13.02
N ILE A 301 -2.18 -9.32 13.34
CA ILE A 301 -2.52 -8.07 12.64
C ILE A 301 -2.27 -8.23 11.13
N ASP A 302 -1.11 -8.75 10.74
CA ASP A 302 -0.78 -8.96 9.32
C ASP A 302 -1.80 -9.87 8.63
N LYS A 303 -2.23 -10.95 9.29
CA LYS A 303 -3.28 -11.82 8.73
C LYS A 303 -4.60 -11.07 8.49
N CYS A 304 -4.87 -10.04 9.27
CA CYS A 304 -6.09 -9.23 9.18
C CYS A 304 -5.90 -7.95 8.35
N SER A 305 -4.69 -7.63 7.87
CA SER A 305 -4.37 -6.34 7.24
C SER A 305 -5.28 -5.98 6.06
N PHE A 306 -5.67 -6.97 5.25
CA PHE A 306 -6.57 -6.74 4.12
C PHE A 306 -8.00 -6.37 4.58
N GLY A 307 -8.53 -7.04 5.60
CA GLY A 307 -9.84 -6.71 6.16
C GLY A 307 -9.83 -5.37 6.89
N ILE A 308 -8.76 -5.07 7.65
CA ILE A 308 -8.57 -3.74 8.27
C ILE A 308 -8.62 -2.67 7.20
N TYR A 309 -7.87 -2.85 6.10
CA TYR A 309 -7.87 -1.93 4.96
C TYR A 309 -9.27 -1.71 4.38
N LEU A 310 -10.10 -2.74 4.25
CA LEU A 310 -11.44 -2.60 3.70
C LEU A 310 -12.43 -1.93 4.66
N ILE A 311 -12.32 -2.21 5.96
CA ILE A 311 -13.33 -1.86 6.96
C ILE A 311 -13.07 -0.50 7.62
N HIS A 312 -11.80 -0.09 7.79
CA HIS A 312 -11.44 1.09 8.59
C HIS A 312 -12.17 2.37 8.17
N MET A 313 -12.43 2.55 6.87
CA MET A 313 -13.11 3.75 6.36
C MET A 313 -14.57 3.86 6.80
N ILE A 314 -15.22 2.72 7.13
CA ILE A 314 -16.56 2.74 7.72
C ILE A 314 -16.51 3.49 9.07
N PHE A 315 -15.51 3.17 9.89
CA PHE A 315 -15.33 3.83 11.19
C PHE A 315 -14.81 5.26 11.05
N VAL A 316 -13.86 5.51 10.13
CA VAL A 316 -13.36 6.88 9.88
C VAL A 316 -14.50 7.80 9.48
N ARG A 317 -15.26 7.45 8.44
CA ARG A 317 -16.37 8.29 7.97
C ARG A 317 -17.53 8.31 8.96
N GLY A 318 -17.85 7.15 9.56
CA GLY A 318 -18.93 7.03 10.54
C GLY A 318 -18.71 7.93 11.76
N ILE A 319 -17.52 7.89 12.36
CA ILE A 319 -17.20 8.71 13.52
C ILE A 319 -17.14 10.19 13.15
N LEU A 320 -16.37 10.55 12.10
CA LEU A 320 -16.17 11.96 11.76
C LEU A 320 -17.44 12.66 11.26
N LYS A 321 -18.35 11.96 10.57
CA LYS A 321 -19.57 12.57 10.03
C LYS A 321 -20.78 12.53 10.97
N HIS A 322 -20.85 11.51 11.85
CA HIS A 322 -22.08 11.23 12.59
C HIS A 322 -21.92 11.32 14.11
N THR A 323 -20.75 11.74 14.60
CA THR A 323 -20.56 12.05 16.02
C THR A 323 -20.25 13.55 16.21
N LYS A 324 -20.35 14.02 17.44
CA LYS A 324 -19.99 15.39 17.82
C LYS A 324 -18.47 15.54 18.08
N LEU A 325 -17.66 14.61 17.58
CA LEU A 325 -16.21 14.68 17.78
C LEU A 325 -15.62 15.84 16.97
N GLN A 326 -14.93 16.73 17.66
CA GLN A 326 -14.19 17.84 17.06
C GLN A 326 -12.71 17.47 16.97
N PRO A 327 -12.21 17.04 15.81
CA PRO A 327 -10.84 16.56 15.68
C PRO A 327 -9.79 17.67 15.87
N TYR A 328 -10.18 18.93 15.71
CA TYR A 328 -9.31 20.10 15.79
C TYR A 328 -9.55 20.99 17.02
N GLY A 329 -10.30 20.52 18.00
CA GLY A 329 -10.45 21.17 19.30
C GLY A 329 -9.20 21.09 20.18
N ALA A 330 -9.35 21.48 21.45
CA ALA A 330 -8.28 21.37 22.45
C ALA A 330 -7.76 19.92 22.53
N GLY A 331 -6.44 19.71 22.40
CA GLY A 331 -5.83 18.40 22.39
C GLY A 331 -5.83 17.67 21.04
N SER A 332 -6.10 18.39 19.94
CA SER A 332 -6.21 17.87 18.58
C SER A 332 -5.19 16.76 18.18
N PRO A 333 -3.87 16.85 18.42
CA PRO A 333 -2.96 15.77 18.03
C PRO A 333 -3.27 14.45 18.75
N PHE A 334 -3.61 14.51 20.03
CA PHE A 334 -3.95 13.32 20.83
C PHE A 334 -5.29 12.73 20.42
N VAL A 335 -6.26 13.57 20.05
CA VAL A 335 -7.57 13.13 19.53
C VAL A 335 -7.37 12.37 18.23
N LEU A 336 -6.61 12.88 17.27
CA LEU A 336 -6.35 12.21 16.00
C LEU A 336 -5.56 10.91 16.16
N ILE A 337 -4.58 10.88 17.06
CA ILE A 337 -3.82 9.65 17.38
C ILE A 337 -4.74 8.62 18.04
N GLY A 338 -5.48 9.02 19.07
CA GLY A 338 -6.42 8.15 19.78
C GLY A 338 -7.50 7.59 18.85
N LEU A 339 -8.06 8.43 17.98
CA LEU A 339 -9.02 8.05 16.95
C LEU A 339 -8.41 7.01 15.99
N THR A 340 -7.20 7.26 15.49
CA THR A 340 -6.48 6.32 14.61
C THR A 340 -6.29 4.96 15.25
N LEU A 341 -5.79 4.94 16.49
CA LEU A 341 -5.55 3.68 17.22
C LEU A 341 -6.85 2.96 17.55
N GLY A 342 -7.90 3.69 17.95
CA GLY A 342 -9.23 3.13 18.19
C GLY A 342 -9.83 2.50 16.93
N ILE A 343 -9.81 3.23 15.80
CA ILE A 343 -10.29 2.73 14.50
C ILE A 343 -9.49 1.49 14.06
N PHE A 344 -8.16 1.54 14.19
CA PHE A 344 -7.30 0.41 13.85
C PHE A 344 -7.64 -0.82 14.67
N LEU A 345 -7.79 -0.67 15.99
CA LEU A 345 -8.11 -1.75 16.91
C LEU A 345 -9.50 -2.36 16.63
N VAL A 346 -10.52 -1.52 16.47
CA VAL A 346 -11.89 -1.98 16.17
C VAL A 346 -11.93 -2.69 14.81
N SER A 347 -11.27 -2.14 13.79
CA SER A 347 -11.18 -2.77 12.47
C SER A 347 -10.42 -4.11 12.53
N PHE A 348 -9.38 -4.20 13.35
CA PHE A 348 -8.65 -5.45 13.58
C PHE A 348 -9.54 -6.50 14.26
N ILE A 349 -10.18 -6.16 15.37
CA ILE A 349 -11.06 -7.08 16.12
C ILE A 349 -12.21 -7.57 15.22
N LEU A 350 -12.88 -6.66 14.53
CA LEU A 350 -13.97 -7.01 13.62
C LEU A 350 -13.49 -7.94 12.49
N THR A 351 -12.36 -7.61 11.86
CA THR A 351 -11.77 -8.48 10.83
C THR A 351 -11.42 -9.86 11.39
N TRP A 352 -10.83 -9.91 12.57
CA TRP A 352 -10.46 -11.16 13.24
C TRP A 352 -11.68 -12.05 13.54
N ILE A 353 -12.80 -11.44 13.96
CA ILE A 353 -14.08 -12.14 14.14
C ILE A 353 -14.63 -12.63 12.80
N LEU A 354 -14.74 -11.73 11.80
CA LEU A 354 -15.28 -12.05 10.48
C LEU A 354 -14.52 -13.18 9.78
N LYS A 355 -13.21 -13.27 9.99
CA LYS A 355 -12.38 -14.36 9.43
C LYS A 355 -12.66 -15.73 10.05
N ARG A 356 -13.45 -15.84 11.08
CA ARG A 356 -13.94 -17.13 11.62
C ARG A 356 -15.11 -17.68 10.82
N ILE A 357 -15.79 -16.84 10.03
CA ILE A 357 -16.87 -17.25 9.13
C ILE A 357 -16.25 -17.83 7.85
N PRO A 358 -16.50 -19.12 7.49
CA PRO A 358 -15.80 -19.82 6.40
C PRO A 358 -15.88 -19.12 5.04
N GLY A 359 -17.03 -18.54 4.67
CA GLY A 359 -17.22 -17.79 3.41
C GLY A 359 -16.41 -16.50 3.39
N VAL A 360 -16.50 -15.70 4.46
CA VAL A 360 -15.84 -14.40 4.61
C VAL A 360 -14.31 -14.55 4.68
N LYS A 361 -13.81 -15.60 5.31
CA LYS A 361 -12.37 -15.92 5.37
C LYS A 361 -11.73 -16.05 3.99
N LYS A 362 -12.48 -16.47 2.96
CA LYS A 362 -11.95 -16.60 1.60
C LYS A 362 -11.80 -15.23 0.91
N ILE A 363 -12.56 -14.24 1.35
CA ILE A 363 -12.54 -12.86 0.82
C ILE A 363 -11.48 -12.05 1.57
N LEU A 364 -11.53 -12.05 2.90
CA LEU A 364 -10.61 -11.35 3.80
C LEU A 364 -9.34 -12.18 4.06
#